data_15cb30982e20c61929f4e2bd6250a818
#
_entry.id   15cb30982e20c61929f4e2bd6250a818
#
_cell.length_a   1.000
_cell.length_b   1.000
_cell.length_c   1.000
_cell.angle_alpha   90.00
_cell.angle_beta   90.00
_cell.angle_gamma   90.00
#
_symmetry.space_group_name_H-M   'P 1'
#
loop_
_entity.id
_entity.type
_entity.pdbx_description
1 polymer ?
#
loop_
_entity_poly.entity_id
_entity_poly.type
_entity_poly.pdbx_seq_one_letter_code
_entity_poly.pdbx_strand_id
1 'polypeptide(L)'
;ILRRFPLEAGVNPQFVEIDERAQNLLLDEVVEAIADGQGQSSFDGIAEHFTGPDLQKFLHAILNLDHHFDSHPDADGIWKALDLPAGYDDASLAQECFLPGDFQHIEELKALLMTKDENSNDFKAGLRLQAIPGPELTTADLPTLESVFLNKTGKAPGSAKIGSFPTKATRAELPGMAQVEALMLRVEAGRQSRLSLNVARRSLALYDFAAEFLGTYRARKQARGFLDFNDLIMRTRHLLSDERVATWVLFRLDGGIDHILVDEAQDTSPAQWDVIRLLAQEFTSGEGARAD
;
A
#
# COMPACT_ATOMS: atom_id res chain seq x y z
N ILE A 1 -33.38 -7.41 9.09
CA ILE A 1 -32.88 -8.32 10.13
C ILE A 1 -32.39 -7.48 11.30
N LEU A 2 -31.36 -6.65 11.19
CA LEU A 2 -30.73 -5.91 12.29
C LEU A 2 -31.70 -4.99 13.05
N ARG A 3 -32.66 -4.33 12.37
CA ARG A 3 -33.73 -3.53 13.03
C ARG A 3 -34.68 -4.37 13.86
N ARG A 4 -34.82 -5.66 13.57
CA ARG A 4 -35.68 -6.60 14.31
C ARG A 4 -34.98 -7.24 15.50
N PHE A 5 -33.66 -7.38 15.41
CA PHE A 5 -32.78 -8.04 16.40
C PHE A 5 -31.58 -7.19 16.75
N PRO A 6 -31.74 -5.93 17.17
CA PRO A 6 -30.60 -5.02 17.34
C PRO A 6 -29.73 -5.41 18.52
N LEU A 7 -30.31 -5.91 19.61
CA LEU A 7 -29.52 -6.29 20.79
C LEU A 7 -28.68 -7.54 20.54
N GLU A 8 -29.26 -8.52 19.85
CA GLU A 8 -28.60 -9.77 19.49
C GLU A 8 -27.47 -9.51 18.47
N ALA A 9 -27.66 -8.54 17.59
CA ALA A 9 -26.65 -8.11 16.63
C ALA A 9 -25.58 -7.16 17.23
N GLY A 10 -25.74 -6.76 18.49
CA GLY A 10 -24.84 -5.80 19.13
C GLY A 10 -24.81 -4.43 18.46
N VAL A 11 -25.98 -3.99 17.94
CA VAL A 11 -26.13 -2.67 17.29
C VAL A 11 -27.04 -1.76 18.10
N ASN A 12 -26.83 -0.44 17.96
CA ASN A 12 -27.77 0.53 18.54
C ASN A 12 -29.16 0.33 17.90
N PRO A 13 -30.27 0.17 18.69
CA PRO A 13 -31.62 0.05 18.13
C PRO A 13 -32.02 1.22 17.23
N GLN A 14 -31.43 2.40 17.44
CA GLN A 14 -31.67 3.62 16.67
C GLN A 14 -30.56 3.91 15.66
N PHE A 15 -29.87 2.88 15.19
CA PHE A 15 -28.79 3.09 14.22
C PHE A 15 -29.31 3.77 12.93
N VAL A 16 -28.45 4.57 12.35
CA VAL A 16 -28.69 5.26 11.09
C VAL A 16 -27.85 4.61 10.01
N GLU A 17 -28.50 4.20 8.93
CA GLU A 17 -27.79 3.73 7.72
C GLU A 17 -27.24 4.95 6.98
N ILE A 18 -25.94 4.94 6.71
CA ILE A 18 -25.31 6.03 5.95
C ILE A 18 -25.14 5.61 4.50
N ASP A 19 -25.51 6.54 3.60
CA ASP A 19 -25.26 6.41 2.16
C ASP A 19 -23.80 6.78 1.82
N GLU A 20 -23.42 6.59 0.57
CA GLU A 20 -22.08 6.89 0.07
C GLU A 20 -21.67 8.36 0.30
N ARG A 21 -22.62 9.29 0.16
CA ARG A 21 -22.36 10.71 0.38
C ARG A 21 -22.05 11.02 1.84
N ALA A 22 -22.86 10.48 2.77
CA ALA A 22 -22.62 10.63 4.19
C ALA A 22 -21.33 9.93 4.63
N GLN A 23 -21.01 8.79 4.02
CA GLN A 23 -19.75 8.10 4.23
C GLN A 23 -18.57 8.96 3.80
N ASN A 24 -18.60 9.55 2.61
CA ASN A 24 -17.52 10.41 2.12
C ASN A 24 -17.30 11.64 3.01
N LEU A 25 -18.37 12.28 3.51
CA LEU A 25 -18.23 13.37 4.48
C LEU A 25 -17.57 12.90 5.79
N LEU A 26 -17.92 11.71 6.26
CA LEU A 26 -17.30 11.14 7.45
C LEU A 26 -15.81 10.82 7.22
N LEU A 27 -15.44 10.36 6.02
CA LEU A 27 -14.05 10.12 5.65
C LEU A 27 -13.23 11.41 5.69
N ASP A 28 -13.76 12.49 5.11
CA ASP A 28 -13.10 13.81 5.14
C ASP A 28 -12.88 14.30 6.59
N GLU A 29 -13.92 14.21 7.42
CA GLU A 29 -13.81 14.56 8.84
C GLU A 29 -12.77 13.72 9.61
N VAL A 30 -12.66 12.42 9.28
CA VAL A 30 -11.69 11.52 9.91
C VAL A 30 -10.28 11.92 9.54
N VAL A 31 -10.03 12.19 8.25
CA VAL A 31 -8.71 12.61 7.76
C VAL A 31 -8.30 13.93 8.36
N GLU A 32 -9.19 14.93 8.40
CA GLU A 32 -8.92 16.22 9.05
C GLU A 32 -8.55 16.04 10.54
N ALA A 33 -9.28 15.19 11.26
CA ALA A 33 -8.99 14.93 12.65
C ALA A 33 -7.64 14.23 12.89
N ILE A 34 -7.23 13.34 11.98
CA ILE A 34 -5.93 12.68 12.04
C ILE A 34 -4.83 13.71 11.75
N ALA A 35 -5.00 14.53 10.70
CA ALA A 35 -4.03 15.52 10.28
C ALA A 35 -3.79 16.61 11.35
N ASP A 36 -4.85 17.01 12.10
CA ASP A 36 -4.79 18.04 13.13
C ASP A 36 -4.52 17.48 14.54
N GLY A 37 -4.49 16.16 14.70
CA GLY A 37 -4.48 15.48 16.00
C GLY A 37 -3.21 14.69 16.30
N GLN A 38 -3.35 13.69 17.19
CA GLN A 38 -2.26 12.81 17.59
C GLN A 38 -1.79 11.88 16.45
N GLY A 39 -2.61 11.68 15.41
CA GLY A 39 -2.29 10.89 14.23
C GLY A 39 -1.51 11.65 13.14
N GLN A 40 -1.13 12.91 13.36
CA GLN A 40 -0.45 13.73 12.35
C GLN A 40 0.79 13.04 11.77
N SER A 41 1.60 12.38 12.58
CA SER A 41 2.80 11.69 12.10
C SER A 41 2.51 10.55 11.13
N SER A 42 1.41 9.82 11.32
CA SER A 42 1.00 8.75 10.40
C SER A 42 0.45 9.32 9.09
N PHE A 43 -0.26 10.46 9.16
CA PHE A 43 -0.73 11.19 7.99
C PHE A 43 0.43 11.76 7.17
N ASP A 44 1.39 12.41 7.82
CA ASP A 44 2.59 12.96 7.17
C ASP A 44 3.41 11.85 6.51
N GLY A 45 3.57 10.71 7.21
CA GLY A 45 4.29 9.55 6.68
C GLY A 45 3.66 8.99 5.41
N ILE A 46 2.33 8.87 5.33
CA ILE A 46 1.68 8.40 4.10
C ILE A 46 1.66 9.49 3.01
N ALA A 47 1.55 10.78 3.38
CA ALA A 47 1.53 11.89 2.45
C ALA A 47 2.82 11.99 1.63
N GLU A 48 3.97 11.66 2.20
CA GLU A 48 5.25 11.59 1.47
C GLU A 48 5.22 10.59 0.30
N HIS A 49 4.37 9.57 0.39
CA HIS A 49 4.29 8.48 -0.58
C HIS A 49 3.04 8.52 -1.45
N PHE A 50 2.03 9.25 -1.04
CA PHE A 50 0.78 9.39 -1.77
C PHE A 50 0.82 10.59 -2.69
N THR A 51 0.97 10.34 -4.00
CA THR A 51 1.04 11.38 -5.03
C THR A 51 -0.23 11.47 -5.89
N GLY A 52 -1.25 10.70 -5.56
CA GLY A 52 -2.49 10.60 -6.32
C GLY A 52 -3.48 11.73 -6.02
N PRO A 53 -4.25 12.19 -7.02
CA PRO A 53 -5.25 13.25 -6.83
C PRO A 53 -6.53 12.76 -6.10
N ASP A 54 -6.69 11.47 -5.89
CA ASP A 54 -7.95 10.87 -5.44
C ASP A 54 -7.81 10.20 -4.07
N LEU A 55 -7.75 11.05 -3.04
CA LEU A 55 -7.67 10.60 -1.66
C LEU A 55 -8.88 9.73 -1.28
N GLN A 56 -10.09 10.06 -1.76
CA GLN A 56 -11.30 9.29 -1.44
C GLN A 56 -11.19 7.84 -1.93
N LYS A 57 -10.69 7.59 -3.14
CA LYS A 57 -10.47 6.21 -3.63
C LYS A 57 -9.47 5.46 -2.79
N PHE A 58 -8.42 6.13 -2.32
CA PHE A 58 -7.43 5.51 -1.44
C PHE A 58 -8.06 5.10 -0.11
N LEU A 59 -8.86 5.97 0.52
CA LEU A 59 -9.55 5.68 1.78
C LEU A 59 -10.56 4.53 1.62
N HIS A 60 -11.34 4.54 0.54
CA HIS A 60 -12.25 3.43 0.22
C HIS A 60 -11.50 2.11 -0.01
N ALA A 61 -10.32 2.15 -0.63
CA ALA A 61 -9.49 0.95 -0.80
C ALA A 61 -9.05 0.37 0.57
N ILE A 62 -8.68 1.24 1.53
CA ILE A 62 -8.36 0.81 2.90
C ILE A 62 -9.60 0.20 3.58
N LEU A 63 -10.78 0.83 3.46
CA LEU A 63 -12.02 0.29 4.04
C LEU A 63 -12.41 -1.08 3.45
N ASN A 64 -12.24 -1.26 2.14
CA ASN A 64 -12.54 -2.53 1.49
C ASN A 64 -11.58 -3.67 1.85
N LEU A 65 -10.39 -3.31 2.31
CA LEU A 65 -9.33 -4.22 2.69
C LEU A 65 -9.06 -4.22 4.21
N ASP A 66 -10.00 -3.74 5.02
CA ASP A 66 -9.83 -3.47 6.45
C ASP A 66 -9.31 -4.70 7.22
N HIS A 67 -9.73 -5.90 6.83
CA HIS A 67 -9.29 -7.16 7.43
C HIS A 67 -7.79 -7.44 7.25
N HIS A 68 -7.12 -6.84 6.27
CA HIS A 68 -5.67 -6.93 6.10
C HIS A 68 -4.91 -6.07 7.11
N PHE A 69 -5.57 -5.12 7.74
CA PHE A 69 -5.01 -4.21 8.74
C PHE A 69 -5.37 -4.59 10.18
N ASP A 70 -6.03 -5.73 10.41
CA ASP A 70 -6.37 -6.21 11.76
C ASP A 70 -5.13 -6.59 12.58
N SER A 71 -4.02 -6.94 11.91
CA SER A 71 -2.71 -7.12 12.51
C SER A 71 -1.73 -6.12 11.91
N HIS A 72 -1.12 -5.30 12.78
CA HIS A 72 -0.06 -4.40 12.36
C HIS A 72 1.27 -5.15 12.41
N PRO A 73 1.95 -5.41 11.27
CA PRO A 73 3.26 -6.01 11.29
C PRO A 73 4.26 -5.01 11.91
N ASP A 74 5.22 -5.52 12.68
CA ASP A 74 6.33 -4.71 13.12
C ASP A 74 7.27 -4.37 11.94
N ALA A 75 8.08 -3.33 12.12
CA ALA A 75 9.01 -2.90 11.09
C ALA A 75 9.97 -4.04 10.68
N ASP A 76 10.47 -4.82 11.62
CA ASP A 76 11.39 -5.94 11.35
C ASP A 76 10.72 -7.03 10.53
N GLY A 77 9.42 -7.30 10.75
CA GLY A 77 8.63 -8.23 9.95
C GLY A 77 8.49 -7.77 8.49
N ILE A 78 8.27 -6.48 8.25
CA ILE A 78 8.20 -5.90 6.91
C ILE A 78 9.58 -5.97 6.23
N TRP A 79 10.67 -5.59 6.95
CA TRP A 79 12.03 -5.67 6.42
C TRP A 79 12.38 -7.10 6.02
N LYS A 80 12.15 -8.06 6.89
CA LYS A 80 12.38 -9.48 6.63
C LYS A 80 11.58 -10.02 5.43
N ALA A 81 10.34 -9.60 5.28
CA ALA A 81 9.49 -10.02 4.15
C ALA A 81 10.01 -9.52 2.79
N LEU A 82 10.86 -8.49 2.81
CA LEU A 82 11.47 -7.87 1.63
C LEU A 82 12.97 -8.17 1.50
N ASP A 83 13.44 -9.21 2.20
CA ASP A 83 14.83 -9.64 2.22
C ASP A 83 15.84 -8.56 2.66
N LEU A 84 15.40 -7.66 3.56
CA LEU A 84 16.24 -6.64 4.16
C LEU A 84 16.67 -7.05 5.58
N PRO A 85 17.91 -6.73 6.00
CA PRO A 85 18.31 -6.84 7.39
C PRO A 85 17.47 -5.98 8.32
N ALA A 86 17.32 -6.38 9.57
CA ALA A 86 16.66 -5.56 10.59
C ALA A 86 17.38 -4.20 10.72
N GLY A 87 16.59 -3.12 10.73
CA GLY A 87 17.11 -1.75 10.83
C GLY A 87 17.87 -1.25 9.58
N TYR A 88 17.77 -1.95 8.43
CA TYR A 88 18.34 -1.49 7.18
C TYR A 88 17.75 -0.12 6.77
N ASP A 89 18.61 0.84 6.50
CA ASP A 89 18.24 2.23 6.24
C ASP A 89 19.07 2.86 5.08
N ASP A 90 18.92 4.17 4.87
CA ASP A 90 19.70 4.89 3.85
C ASP A 90 21.19 4.88 4.10
N ALA A 91 21.62 4.87 5.37
CA ALA A 91 23.03 4.81 5.71
C ALA A 91 23.61 3.44 5.33
N SER A 92 22.88 2.37 5.62
CA SER A 92 23.24 1.00 5.22
C SER A 92 23.34 0.87 3.69
N LEU A 93 22.32 1.38 2.97
CA LEU A 93 22.28 1.39 1.52
C LEU A 93 23.43 2.24 0.92
N ALA A 94 23.71 3.41 1.50
CA ALA A 94 24.81 4.26 1.06
C ALA A 94 26.17 3.58 1.23
N GLN A 95 26.40 2.89 2.35
CA GLN A 95 27.62 2.12 2.59
C GLN A 95 27.78 0.95 1.62
N GLU A 96 26.68 0.32 1.21
CA GLU A 96 26.68 -0.75 0.20
C GLU A 96 27.07 -0.21 -1.19
N CYS A 97 26.55 0.97 -1.57
CA CYS A 97 26.67 1.51 -2.91
C CYS A 97 27.90 2.39 -3.12
N PHE A 98 28.31 3.16 -2.12
CA PHE A 98 29.29 4.23 -2.30
C PHE A 98 30.56 4.04 -1.48
N LEU A 99 31.70 4.39 -2.10
CA LEU A 99 32.99 4.42 -1.48
C LEU A 99 33.57 5.84 -1.48
N PRO A 100 34.46 6.16 -0.53
CA PRO A 100 35.19 7.42 -0.57
C PRO A 100 35.87 7.64 -1.92
N GLY A 101 35.70 8.83 -2.51
CA GLY A 101 36.26 9.20 -3.82
C GLY A 101 35.32 8.94 -5.01
N ASP A 102 34.22 8.21 -4.87
CA ASP A 102 33.27 7.95 -5.97
C ASP A 102 32.71 9.25 -6.56
N PHE A 103 32.42 10.25 -5.71
CA PHE A 103 31.92 11.54 -6.18
C PHE A 103 32.93 12.22 -7.12
N GLN A 104 34.22 12.17 -6.81
CA GLN A 104 35.27 12.73 -7.67
C GLN A 104 35.27 12.04 -9.05
N HIS A 105 35.14 10.71 -9.09
CA HIS A 105 35.07 9.97 -10.35
C HIS A 105 33.82 10.31 -11.17
N ILE A 106 32.69 10.59 -10.52
CA ILE A 106 31.48 11.11 -11.18
C ILE A 106 31.73 12.49 -11.76
N GLU A 107 32.41 13.40 -11.05
CA GLU A 107 32.71 14.75 -11.53
C GLU A 107 33.68 14.71 -12.75
N GLU A 108 34.71 13.87 -12.71
CA GLU A 108 35.65 13.66 -13.82
C GLU A 108 34.91 13.10 -15.05
N LEU A 109 34.03 12.08 -14.84
CA LEU A 109 33.21 11.53 -15.91
C LEU A 109 32.27 12.60 -16.47
N LYS A 110 31.55 13.33 -15.62
CA LYS A 110 30.62 14.40 -16.00
C LYS A 110 31.32 15.47 -16.85
N ALA A 111 32.46 15.97 -16.37
CA ALA A 111 33.26 16.97 -17.07
C ALA A 111 33.60 16.49 -18.48
N LEU A 112 34.08 15.25 -18.62
CA LEU A 112 34.43 14.66 -19.92
C LEU A 112 33.19 14.50 -20.83
N LEU A 113 32.07 13.99 -20.30
CA LEU A 113 30.83 13.81 -21.06
C LEU A 113 30.28 15.12 -21.61
N MET A 114 30.42 16.22 -20.89
CA MET A 114 30.00 17.56 -21.31
C MET A 114 30.83 18.17 -22.42
N THR A 115 32.01 17.60 -22.74
CA THR A 115 32.83 18.03 -23.91
C THR A 115 32.41 17.35 -25.20
N LYS A 116 31.49 16.38 -25.15
CA LYS A 116 31.05 15.61 -26.31
C LYS A 116 29.95 16.34 -27.08
N ASP A 117 29.67 15.88 -28.31
CA ASP A 117 28.57 16.43 -29.14
C ASP A 117 27.24 16.41 -28.38
N GLU A 118 26.49 17.52 -28.42
CA GLU A 118 25.23 17.71 -27.70
C GLU A 118 24.14 16.68 -28.06
N ASN A 119 24.20 16.12 -29.26
CA ASN A 119 23.26 15.08 -29.70
C ASN A 119 23.67 13.68 -29.25
N SER A 120 24.90 13.51 -28.75
CA SER A 120 25.40 12.21 -28.33
C SER A 120 24.71 11.69 -27.08
N ASN A 121 24.70 10.36 -26.92
CA ASN A 121 24.22 9.73 -25.69
C ASN A 121 25.13 10.03 -24.50
N ASP A 122 26.43 10.25 -24.73
CA ASP A 122 27.40 10.60 -23.73
C ASP A 122 27.08 11.99 -23.14
N PHE A 123 26.86 13.01 -23.97
CA PHE A 123 26.45 14.34 -23.52
C PHE A 123 25.13 14.32 -22.73
N LYS A 124 24.12 13.62 -23.25
CA LYS A 124 22.82 13.45 -22.55
C LYS A 124 22.96 12.75 -21.20
N ALA A 125 23.91 11.83 -21.06
CA ALA A 125 24.22 11.22 -19.77
C ALA A 125 24.90 12.23 -18.83
N GLY A 126 25.82 13.05 -19.34
CA GLY A 126 26.45 14.14 -18.59
C GLY A 126 25.41 15.13 -18.04
N LEU A 127 24.42 15.53 -18.85
CA LEU A 127 23.33 16.38 -18.39
C LEU A 127 22.52 15.78 -17.23
N ARG A 128 22.28 14.47 -17.24
CA ARG A 128 21.60 13.81 -16.11
C ARG A 128 22.44 13.83 -14.84
N LEU A 129 23.75 13.60 -14.96
CA LEU A 129 24.67 13.63 -13.81
C LEU A 129 24.79 15.04 -13.18
N GLN A 130 24.42 16.12 -13.90
CA GLN A 130 24.34 17.47 -13.31
C GLN A 130 23.30 17.60 -12.21
N ALA A 131 22.30 16.69 -12.15
CA ALA A 131 21.31 16.67 -11.08
C ALA A 131 21.86 16.22 -9.73
N ILE A 132 23.09 15.66 -9.69
CA ILE A 132 23.78 15.26 -8.46
C ILE A 132 24.43 16.51 -7.84
N PRO A 133 23.97 16.96 -6.64
CA PRO A 133 24.39 18.26 -6.10
C PRO A 133 25.80 18.28 -5.48
N GLY A 134 26.35 17.10 -5.10
CA GLY A 134 27.67 16.97 -4.45
C GLY A 134 27.77 17.64 -3.07
N PRO A 135 28.90 17.58 -2.39
CA PRO A 135 30.17 16.88 -2.73
C PRO A 135 30.18 15.38 -2.32
N GLU A 136 29.12 14.87 -1.75
CA GLU A 136 28.99 13.48 -1.33
C GLU A 136 27.80 12.83 -2.05
N LEU A 137 27.95 11.55 -2.39
CA LEU A 137 26.85 10.76 -2.95
C LEU A 137 25.94 10.26 -1.84
N THR A 138 24.65 10.37 -2.07
CA THR A 138 23.60 9.92 -1.17
C THR A 138 22.67 8.93 -1.85
N THR A 139 21.82 8.25 -1.08
CA THR A 139 20.82 7.33 -1.63
C THR A 139 19.81 8.03 -2.55
N ALA A 140 19.61 9.35 -2.39
CA ALA A 140 18.78 10.16 -3.28
C ALA A 140 19.37 10.26 -4.71
N ASP A 141 20.67 10.07 -4.88
CA ASP A 141 21.35 10.13 -6.17
C ASP A 141 21.25 8.80 -6.95
N LEU A 142 20.91 7.69 -6.28
CA LEU A 142 20.83 6.36 -6.90
C LEU A 142 19.88 6.31 -8.11
N PRO A 143 18.66 6.89 -8.10
CA PRO A 143 17.81 6.90 -9.29
C PRO A 143 18.46 7.57 -10.49
N THR A 144 19.22 8.65 -10.29
CA THR A 144 19.96 9.34 -11.32
C THR A 144 21.09 8.46 -11.86
N LEU A 145 21.91 7.89 -10.97
CA LEU A 145 23.00 6.97 -11.34
C LEU A 145 22.47 5.73 -12.07
N GLU A 146 21.42 5.09 -11.58
CA GLU A 146 20.75 3.97 -12.26
C GLU A 146 20.31 4.36 -13.68
N SER A 147 19.74 5.56 -13.86
CA SER A 147 19.27 6.04 -15.16
C SER A 147 20.40 6.16 -16.19
N VAL A 148 21.62 6.43 -15.73
CA VAL A 148 22.82 6.59 -16.55
C VAL A 148 23.56 5.27 -16.70
N PHE A 149 23.79 4.55 -15.61
CA PHE A 149 24.69 3.40 -15.54
C PHE A 149 24.04 2.06 -15.89
N LEU A 150 22.71 1.94 -15.73
CA LEU A 150 22.04 0.66 -15.92
C LEU A 150 21.23 0.62 -17.23
N ASN A 151 21.12 -0.56 -17.78
CA ASN A 151 20.31 -0.83 -18.95
C ASN A 151 18.81 -0.71 -18.59
N LYS A 152 18.06 0.10 -19.34
CA LYS A 152 16.60 0.24 -19.14
C LYS A 152 15.80 -0.89 -19.76
N THR A 153 16.28 -1.38 -20.90
CA THR A 153 15.60 -2.37 -21.75
C THR A 153 16.63 -3.36 -22.30
N GLY A 154 16.17 -4.41 -22.98
CA GLY A 154 17.01 -5.39 -23.64
C GLY A 154 17.07 -6.73 -22.91
N LYS A 155 18.13 -7.51 -23.10
CA LYS A 155 18.26 -8.89 -22.58
C LYS A 155 18.49 -8.95 -21.06
N ALA A 156 19.00 -7.88 -20.46
CA ALA A 156 19.28 -7.78 -19.03
C ALA A 156 18.92 -6.38 -18.50
N PRO A 157 17.63 -6.05 -18.33
CA PRO A 157 17.20 -4.78 -17.74
C PRO A 157 17.74 -4.66 -16.31
N GLY A 158 18.25 -3.48 -15.97
CA GLY A 158 18.85 -3.22 -14.65
C GLY A 158 20.31 -3.60 -14.50
N SER A 159 20.92 -4.29 -15.48
CA SER A 159 22.35 -4.59 -15.44
C SER A 159 23.22 -3.38 -15.76
N ALA A 160 24.41 -3.33 -15.19
CA ALA A 160 25.40 -2.28 -15.45
C ALA A 160 25.87 -2.28 -16.91
N LYS A 161 26.07 -1.09 -17.48
CA LYS A 161 26.52 -0.89 -18.85
C LYS A 161 28.02 -1.07 -19.00
N ILE A 162 28.58 -2.11 -18.39
CA ILE A 162 30.01 -2.38 -18.46
C ILE A 162 30.44 -2.57 -19.91
N GLY A 163 31.55 -1.92 -20.28
CA GLY A 163 32.09 -1.97 -21.65
C GLY A 163 31.27 -1.24 -22.72
N SER A 164 30.05 -0.79 -22.44
CA SER A 164 29.12 -0.14 -23.38
C SER A 164 28.87 1.33 -23.11
N PHE A 165 29.08 1.80 -21.91
CA PHE A 165 28.98 3.21 -21.50
C PHE A 165 30.18 3.66 -20.73
N PRO A 166 30.67 4.90 -20.96
CA PRO A 166 30.37 5.73 -22.12
C PRO A 166 30.87 5.12 -23.43
N THR A 167 30.77 5.84 -24.54
CA THR A 167 31.28 5.31 -25.86
C THR A 167 32.73 4.91 -25.79
N LYS A 168 33.17 3.98 -26.66
CA LYS A 168 34.55 3.46 -26.67
C LYS A 168 35.59 4.55 -26.71
N ALA A 169 35.35 5.62 -27.48
CA ALA A 169 36.29 6.75 -27.58
C ALA A 169 36.38 7.50 -26.24
N THR A 170 35.26 7.85 -25.65
CA THR A 170 35.18 8.56 -24.36
C THR A 170 35.79 7.73 -23.22
N ARG A 171 35.60 6.42 -23.21
CA ARG A 171 36.22 5.51 -22.23
C ARG A 171 37.75 5.56 -22.25
N ALA A 172 38.34 5.66 -23.43
CA ALA A 172 39.79 5.73 -23.57
C ALA A 172 40.39 7.06 -23.06
N GLU A 173 39.56 8.10 -22.98
CA GLU A 173 39.96 9.43 -22.49
C GLU A 173 39.84 9.58 -20.96
N LEU A 174 39.13 8.66 -20.26
CA LEU A 174 38.92 8.73 -18.81
C LEU A 174 39.87 7.84 -18.04
N PRO A 175 40.90 8.39 -17.35
CA PRO A 175 41.85 7.58 -16.56
C PRO A 175 41.18 6.77 -15.45
N GLY A 176 40.14 7.31 -14.81
CA GLY A 176 39.33 6.69 -13.73
C GLY A 176 38.23 5.74 -14.20
N MET A 177 38.27 5.23 -15.44
CA MET A 177 37.18 4.41 -15.97
C MET A 177 36.95 3.12 -15.18
N ALA A 178 38.00 2.49 -14.67
CA ALA A 178 37.83 1.27 -13.86
C ALA A 178 37.08 1.53 -12.54
N GLN A 179 37.28 2.68 -11.91
CA GLN A 179 36.60 3.12 -10.71
C GLN A 179 35.12 3.41 -11.01
N VAL A 180 34.83 4.05 -12.13
CA VAL A 180 33.44 4.28 -12.60
C VAL A 180 32.74 2.96 -12.88
N GLU A 181 33.39 1.98 -13.52
CA GLU A 181 32.80 0.65 -13.72
C GLU A 181 32.55 -0.09 -12.40
N ALA A 182 33.48 0.02 -11.45
CA ALA A 182 33.28 -0.54 -10.11
C ALA A 182 32.07 0.10 -9.39
N LEU A 183 31.90 1.43 -9.52
CA LEU A 183 30.71 2.11 -9.02
C LEU A 183 29.43 1.64 -9.75
N MET A 184 29.46 1.48 -11.07
CA MET A 184 28.31 0.95 -11.82
C MET A 184 27.84 -0.41 -11.30
N LEU A 185 28.78 -1.31 -10.97
CA LEU A 185 28.50 -2.63 -10.43
C LEU A 185 27.88 -2.55 -9.01
N ARG A 186 28.36 -1.63 -8.17
CA ARG A 186 27.75 -1.41 -6.84
C ARG A 186 26.36 -0.81 -6.95
N VAL A 187 26.13 0.12 -7.87
CA VAL A 187 24.80 0.67 -8.15
C VAL A 187 23.83 -0.41 -8.66
N GLU A 188 24.33 -1.34 -9.51
CA GLU A 188 23.54 -2.51 -9.94
C GLU A 188 23.19 -3.41 -8.74
N ALA A 189 24.18 -3.77 -7.91
CA ALA A 189 23.97 -4.64 -6.75
C ALA A 189 23.01 -4.03 -5.73
N GLY A 190 23.19 -2.75 -5.38
CA GLY A 190 22.35 -2.04 -4.41
C GLY A 190 20.95 -1.68 -4.91
N ARG A 191 20.67 -1.85 -6.21
CA ARG A 191 19.36 -1.49 -6.78
C ARG A 191 18.21 -2.27 -6.15
N GLN A 192 18.38 -3.57 -5.90
CA GLN A 192 17.34 -4.38 -5.28
C GLN A 192 17.09 -3.93 -3.84
N SER A 193 18.14 -3.73 -3.06
CA SER A 193 18.06 -3.22 -1.67
C SER A 193 17.33 -1.87 -1.62
N ARG A 194 17.65 -0.95 -2.55
CA ARG A 194 16.98 0.35 -2.67
C ARG A 194 15.46 0.20 -2.94
N LEU A 195 15.10 -0.67 -3.88
CA LEU A 195 13.69 -0.90 -4.21
C LEU A 195 12.95 -1.54 -3.03
N SER A 196 13.54 -2.55 -2.40
CA SER A 196 13.01 -3.20 -1.20
C SER A 196 12.82 -2.20 -0.06
N LEU A 197 13.82 -1.35 0.23
CA LEU A 197 13.73 -0.33 1.27
C LEU A 197 12.61 0.68 1.00
N ASN A 198 12.45 1.10 -0.25
CA ASN A 198 11.37 2.01 -0.63
C ASN A 198 9.97 1.36 -0.45
N VAL A 199 9.84 0.08 -0.82
CA VAL A 199 8.58 -0.67 -0.58
C VAL A 199 8.34 -0.86 0.92
N ALA A 200 9.39 -1.21 1.70
CA ALA A 200 9.28 -1.38 3.15
C ALA A 200 8.74 -0.13 3.84
N ARG A 201 9.31 1.02 3.54
CA ARG A 201 8.88 2.32 4.10
C ARG A 201 7.44 2.67 3.73
N ARG A 202 7.07 2.48 2.46
CA ARG A 202 5.70 2.72 1.99
C ARG A 202 4.71 1.79 2.67
N SER A 203 5.08 0.53 2.86
CA SER A 203 4.25 -0.45 3.55
C SER A 203 4.05 -0.06 5.01
N LEU A 204 5.13 0.29 5.72
CA LEU A 204 5.04 0.73 7.10
C LEU A 204 4.15 1.96 7.24
N ALA A 205 4.38 3.00 6.42
CA ALA A 205 3.55 4.21 6.43
C ALA A 205 2.07 3.91 6.13
N LEU A 206 1.79 2.95 5.23
CA LEU A 206 0.42 2.52 4.95
C LEU A 206 -0.22 1.82 6.15
N TYR A 207 0.50 0.91 6.82
CA TYR A 207 -0.03 0.22 8.00
C TYR A 207 -0.26 1.18 9.17
N ASP A 208 0.67 2.10 9.44
CA ASP A 208 0.54 3.11 10.48
C ASP A 208 -0.68 4.01 10.23
N PHE A 209 -0.82 4.52 9.01
CA PHE A 209 -1.96 5.36 8.64
C PHE A 209 -3.28 4.57 8.67
N ALA A 210 -3.31 3.35 8.12
CA ALA A 210 -4.53 2.54 8.07
C ALA A 210 -5.02 2.17 9.48
N ALA A 211 -4.12 1.85 10.41
CA ALA A 211 -4.48 1.55 11.80
C ALA A 211 -5.14 2.76 12.49
N GLU A 212 -4.56 3.96 12.37
CA GLU A 212 -5.11 5.19 12.92
C GLU A 212 -6.43 5.58 12.26
N PHE A 213 -6.47 5.50 10.92
CA PHE A 213 -7.65 5.82 10.12
C PHE A 213 -8.84 4.91 10.46
N LEU A 214 -8.65 3.58 10.42
CA LEU A 214 -9.70 2.60 10.69
C LEU A 214 -10.18 2.72 12.15
N GLY A 215 -9.27 2.93 13.10
CA GLY A 215 -9.59 3.16 14.50
C GLY A 215 -10.49 4.37 14.68
N THR A 216 -10.09 5.52 14.14
CA THR A 216 -10.83 6.78 14.22
C THR A 216 -12.17 6.70 13.47
N TYR A 217 -12.21 6.09 12.30
CA TYR A 217 -13.43 5.89 11.52
C TYR A 217 -14.45 5.04 12.27
N ARG A 218 -14.04 3.88 12.80
CA ARG A 218 -14.89 2.97 13.59
C ARG A 218 -15.42 3.67 14.85
N ALA A 219 -14.57 4.40 15.58
CA ALA A 219 -14.95 5.14 16.77
C ALA A 219 -16.01 6.22 16.48
N ARG A 220 -15.84 6.99 15.39
CA ARG A 220 -16.82 8.02 14.98
C ARG A 220 -18.14 7.44 14.53
N LYS A 221 -18.14 6.32 13.77
CA LYS A 221 -19.36 5.59 13.41
C LYS A 221 -20.10 5.13 14.66
N GLN A 222 -19.38 4.51 15.60
CA GLN A 222 -19.98 4.02 16.83
C GLN A 222 -20.59 5.14 17.67
N ALA A 223 -19.88 6.26 17.84
CA ALA A 223 -20.36 7.40 18.61
C ALA A 223 -21.66 8.02 18.04
N ARG A 224 -21.86 7.96 16.72
CA ARG A 224 -23.04 8.49 16.03
C ARG A 224 -24.12 7.44 15.78
N GLY A 225 -23.87 6.19 16.12
CA GLY A 225 -24.78 5.07 15.79
C GLY A 225 -24.90 4.84 14.28
N PHE A 226 -23.86 5.13 13.51
CA PHE A 226 -23.82 4.96 12.06
C PHE A 226 -23.44 3.53 11.69
N LEU A 227 -24.14 2.98 10.68
CA LEU A 227 -23.77 1.75 10.01
C LEU A 227 -23.69 2.01 8.51
N ASP A 228 -22.57 1.67 7.90
CA ASP A 228 -22.46 1.63 6.44
C ASP A 228 -22.93 0.28 5.89
N PHE A 229 -22.95 0.16 4.56
CA PHE A 229 -23.44 -1.04 3.89
C PHE A 229 -22.65 -2.30 4.26
N ASN A 230 -21.34 -2.17 4.45
CA ASN A 230 -20.48 -3.30 4.87
C ASN A 230 -20.81 -3.73 6.31
N ASP A 231 -21.02 -2.78 7.23
CA ASP A 231 -21.45 -3.09 8.59
C ASP A 231 -22.77 -3.89 8.60
N LEU A 232 -23.73 -3.50 7.78
CA LEU A 232 -25.03 -4.20 7.70
C LEU A 232 -24.83 -5.67 7.30
N ILE A 233 -24.00 -5.93 6.31
CA ILE A 233 -23.67 -7.29 5.85
C ILE A 233 -22.94 -8.07 6.94
N MET A 234 -21.86 -7.51 7.47
CA MET A 234 -20.97 -8.22 8.41
C MET A 234 -21.68 -8.49 9.73
N ARG A 235 -22.48 -7.55 10.25
CA ARG A 235 -23.25 -7.74 11.48
C ARG A 235 -24.40 -8.74 11.29
N THR A 236 -25.05 -8.72 10.12
CA THR A 236 -26.08 -9.73 9.80
C THR A 236 -25.46 -11.12 9.69
N ARG A 237 -24.31 -11.25 9.02
CA ARG A 237 -23.57 -12.50 8.93
C ARG A 237 -23.18 -13.01 10.31
N HIS A 238 -22.61 -12.14 11.16
CA HIS A 238 -22.23 -12.50 12.53
C HIS A 238 -23.43 -12.97 13.37
N LEU A 239 -24.53 -12.21 13.33
CA LEU A 239 -25.79 -12.57 14.02
C LEU A 239 -26.29 -13.96 13.63
N LEU A 240 -26.26 -14.29 12.33
CA LEU A 240 -26.73 -15.57 11.81
C LEU A 240 -25.71 -16.71 11.98
N SER A 241 -24.46 -16.41 12.36
CA SER A 241 -23.41 -17.39 12.60
C SER A 241 -23.14 -17.64 14.11
N ASP A 242 -23.65 -16.83 15.02
CA ASP A 242 -23.48 -17.03 16.47
C ASP A 242 -24.43 -18.15 16.95
N GLU A 243 -23.87 -19.34 17.21
CA GLU A 243 -24.63 -20.52 17.62
C GLU A 243 -25.57 -20.27 18.81
N ARG A 244 -25.25 -19.30 19.68
CA ARG A 244 -26.05 -18.97 20.88
C ARG A 244 -27.36 -18.28 20.55
N VAL A 245 -27.43 -17.55 19.47
CA VAL A 245 -28.58 -16.71 19.10
C VAL A 245 -29.15 -17.03 17.71
N ALA A 246 -28.32 -17.62 16.84
CA ALA A 246 -28.68 -17.89 15.44
C ALA A 246 -29.96 -18.73 15.31
N THR A 247 -30.02 -19.85 16.03
CA THR A 247 -31.19 -20.75 16.01
C THR A 247 -32.48 -20.01 16.37
N TRP A 248 -32.47 -19.19 17.42
CA TRP A 248 -33.66 -18.41 17.83
C TRP A 248 -33.99 -17.31 16.80
N VAL A 249 -32.99 -16.60 16.28
CA VAL A 249 -33.20 -15.56 15.26
C VAL A 249 -33.75 -16.16 13.99
N LEU A 250 -33.18 -17.27 13.52
CA LEU A 250 -33.62 -18.00 12.32
C LEU A 250 -35.05 -18.52 12.50
N PHE A 251 -35.36 -19.15 13.63
CA PHE A 251 -36.72 -19.58 13.99
C PHE A 251 -37.73 -18.42 13.94
N ARG A 252 -37.35 -17.25 14.44
CA ARG A 252 -38.21 -16.04 14.39
C ARG A 252 -38.34 -15.45 13.00
N LEU A 253 -37.38 -15.69 12.12
CA LEU A 253 -37.39 -15.26 10.72
C LEU A 253 -38.13 -16.28 9.83
N ASP A 254 -38.01 -17.58 10.09
CA ASP A 254 -38.57 -18.67 9.29
C ASP A 254 -40.12 -18.55 9.14
N GLY A 255 -40.81 -18.08 10.18
CA GLY A 255 -42.24 -17.78 10.10
C GLY A 255 -42.66 -16.66 9.12
N GLY A 256 -41.71 -16.06 8.39
CA GLY A 256 -41.95 -14.93 7.48
C GLY A 256 -41.24 -14.96 6.13
N ILE A 257 -40.43 -15.98 5.86
CA ILE A 257 -39.70 -16.11 4.58
C ILE A 257 -40.15 -17.42 3.91
N ASP A 258 -40.82 -17.32 2.77
CA ASP A 258 -41.26 -18.46 1.98
C ASP A 258 -40.35 -18.74 0.78
N HIS A 259 -39.78 -17.70 0.22
CA HIS A 259 -38.89 -17.78 -0.97
C HIS A 259 -37.75 -16.78 -0.87
N ILE A 260 -36.58 -17.19 -1.35
CA ILE A 260 -35.43 -16.32 -1.52
C ILE A 260 -35.11 -16.24 -3.02
N LEU A 261 -35.24 -15.04 -3.59
CA LEU A 261 -34.89 -14.73 -4.97
C LEU A 261 -33.68 -13.81 -4.97
N VAL A 262 -32.65 -14.20 -5.68
CA VAL A 262 -31.40 -13.41 -5.80
C VAL A 262 -31.32 -12.88 -7.23
N ASP A 263 -31.37 -11.56 -7.37
CA ASP A 263 -31.12 -10.86 -8.62
C ASP A 263 -29.65 -10.43 -8.68
N GLU A 264 -29.10 -10.28 -9.87
CA GLU A 264 -27.70 -9.86 -10.12
C GLU A 264 -26.68 -10.68 -9.28
N ALA A 265 -26.86 -11.99 -9.24
CA ALA A 265 -26.08 -12.92 -8.41
C ALA A 265 -24.56 -12.82 -8.63
N GLN A 266 -24.11 -12.40 -9.83
CA GLN A 266 -22.72 -12.19 -10.18
C GLN A 266 -22.09 -10.99 -9.43
N ASP A 267 -22.88 -10.01 -9.00
CA ASP A 267 -22.45 -8.80 -8.29
C ASP A 267 -22.50 -8.97 -6.77
N THR A 268 -22.98 -10.14 -6.29
CA THR A 268 -23.12 -10.46 -4.88
C THR A 268 -21.76 -10.86 -4.29
N SER A 269 -21.31 -10.14 -3.24
CA SER A 269 -20.07 -10.43 -2.55
C SER A 269 -20.09 -11.77 -1.79
N PRO A 270 -18.92 -12.39 -1.50
CA PRO A 270 -18.87 -13.62 -0.69
C PRO A 270 -19.56 -13.50 0.66
N ALA A 271 -19.43 -12.35 1.34
CA ALA A 271 -20.08 -12.12 2.64
C ALA A 271 -21.61 -12.02 2.52
N GLN A 272 -22.14 -11.44 1.45
CA GLN A 272 -23.56 -11.43 1.15
C GLN A 272 -24.07 -12.85 0.84
N TRP A 273 -23.29 -13.64 0.09
CA TRP A 273 -23.61 -15.04 -0.16
C TRP A 273 -23.64 -15.86 1.13
N ASP A 274 -22.75 -15.58 2.08
CA ASP A 274 -22.80 -16.25 3.39
C ASP A 274 -24.11 -15.94 4.13
N VAL A 275 -24.58 -14.68 4.11
CA VAL A 275 -25.89 -14.32 4.69
C VAL A 275 -27.03 -15.08 4.04
N ILE A 276 -27.07 -15.11 2.70
CA ILE A 276 -28.09 -15.83 1.94
C ILE A 276 -28.07 -17.33 2.29
N ARG A 277 -26.87 -17.94 2.33
CA ARG A 277 -26.70 -19.35 2.67
C ARG A 277 -27.17 -19.66 4.09
N LEU A 278 -26.83 -18.82 5.07
CA LEU A 278 -27.25 -18.99 6.46
C LEU A 278 -28.78 -18.89 6.60
N LEU A 279 -29.43 -17.97 5.88
CA LEU A 279 -30.90 -17.88 5.84
C LEU A 279 -31.51 -19.11 5.15
N ALA A 280 -30.89 -19.67 4.12
CA ALA A 280 -31.40 -20.81 3.37
C ALA A 280 -31.22 -22.15 4.12
N GLN A 281 -30.28 -22.24 5.07
CA GLN A 281 -30.01 -23.49 5.81
C GLN A 281 -31.24 -24.01 6.56
N GLU A 282 -32.08 -23.14 7.14
CA GLU A 282 -33.29 -23.52 7.82
C GLU A 282 -34.32 -24.19 6.88
N PHE A 283 -34.42 -23.76 5.61
CA PHE A 283 -35.32 -24.39 4.62
C PHE A 283 -34.90 -25.82 4.24
N THR A 284 -33.62 -26.18 4.46
CA THR A 284 -33.06 -27.48 4.11
C THR A 284 -32.98 -28.45 5.28
N SER A 285 -33.01 -27.95 6.54
CA SER A 285 -32.89 -28.78 7.76
C SER A 285 -34.15 -29.53 8.12
N GLY A 286 -35.32 -29.09 7.64
CA GLY A 286 -36.61 -29.73 7.91
C GLY A 286 -37.11 -29.58 9.34
N GLU A 287 -36.44 -28.81 10.18
CA GLU A 287 -36.82 -28.54 11.60
C GLU A 287 -37.50 -27.19 11.81
N GLY A 288 -38.01 -26.60 10.74
CA GLY A 288 -38.67 -25.28 10.79
C GLY A 288 -39.96 -25.24 11.60
N ALA A 289 -40.38 -24.04 12.01
CA ALA A 289 -41.57 -23.76 12.81
C ALA A 289 -42.93 -24.02 12.08
N ARG A 290 -42.91 -24.62 10.91
CA ARG A 290 -44.12 -25.00 10.14
C ARG A 290 -44.66 -26.30 10.67
N ALA A 291 -45.67 -26.20 11.57
CA ALA A 291 -46.63 -27.26 11.71
C ALA A 291 -47.53 -27.28 10.47
N ASP A 292 -47.68 -28.44 9.82
CA ASP A 292 -48.63 -28.68 8.74
C ASP A 292 -50.06 -28.20 9.09
#